data_68f3232a32e0965d624f2de9c3c1feec
#
_entry.id   68f3232a32e0965d624f2de9c3c1feec
#
_cell.length_a   1.000
_cell.length_b   1.000
_cell.length_c   1.000
_cell.angle_alpha   90.00
_cell.angle_beta   90.00
_cell.angle_gamma   90.00
#
_symmetry.space_group_name_H-M   'P 1'
#
loop_
_entity.id
_entity.type
_entity.pdbx_description
1 polymer ?
#
loop_
_entity_poly.entity_id
_entity_poly.type
_entity_poly.pdbx_seq_one_letter_code
_entity_poly.pdbx_strand_id
1 'polypeptide(L)'
;MLYNTPKPQDTKEGLSDQDFSIYMDAHTVPFSKYPSYLPEGVLGMCTEGNAEIQIGLRKYVICANDILIFMPGFLVSFIKSSLTFTIDYCTFSNTLFYDVINGSIKRFPTGFHTYTQTHCIYSLSQEKAEQFSLYFRLLYNRATSPTYLFTKESITNLLKLPFLEL
;
A
#
# COMPACT_ATOMS: atom_id res chain seq x y z
N MET A 1 -11.44 -20.51 -9.55
CA MET A 1 -11.44 -19.42 -10.52
C MET A 1 -10.56 -18.31 -9.98
N LEU A 2 -9.39 -18.15 -10.57
CA LEU A 2 -8.51 -17.03 -10.27
C LEU A 2 -9.10 -15.81 -10.96
N TYR A 3 -9.71 -14.90 -10.20
CA TYR A 3 -10.10 -13.60 -10.73
C TYR A 3 -8.82 -12.82 -11.03
N ASN A 4 -8.51 -12.69 -12.32
CA ASN A 4 -7.55 -11.70 -12.80
C ASN A 4 -8.09 -10.33 -12.40
N THR A 5 -7.57 -9.74 -11.33
CA THR A 5 -7.70 -8.31 -11.11
C THR A 5 -7.05 -7.63 -12.31
N PRO A 6 -7.76 -6.74 -13.03
CA PRO A 6 -7.14 -6.03 -14.13
C PRO A 6 -5.95 -5.25 -13.59
N LYS A 7 -4.76 -5.53 -14.11
CA LYS A 7 -3.59 -4.69 -13.85
C LYS A 7 -3.94 -3.25 -14.25
N PRO A 8 -3.59 -2.26 -13.46
CA PRO A 8 -3.78 -0.86 -13.84
C PRO A 8 -3.05 -0.58 -15.14
N GLN A 9 -3.77 -0.17 -16.18
CA GLN A 9 -3.22 -0.02 -17.54
C GLN A 9 -2.35 1.22 -17.76
N ASP A 10 -2.30 2.17 -16.80
CA ASP A 10 -1.65 3.48 -16.98
C ASP A 10 -0.52 3.78 -16.00
N THR A 11 0.02 2.77 -15.31
CA THR A 11 1.09 2.97 -14.32
C THR A 11 2.45 2.63 -14.90
N LYS A 12 3.45 3.45 -14.59
CA LYS A 12 4.85 3.06 -14.72
C LYS A 12 5.09 1.89 -13.76
N GLU A 13 5.01 0.67 -14.29
CA GLU A 13 5.26 -0.53 -13.49
C GLU A 13 6.69 -0.47 -12.95
N GLY A 14 6.82 -0.45 -11.64
CA GLY A 14 8.07 -0.78 -10.95
C GLY A 14 8.40 -2.26 -11.14
N LEU A 15 9.64 -2.63 -10.85
CA LEU A 15 10.08 -4.02 -10.91
C LEU A 15 9.17 -4.86 -9.98
N SER A 16 8.42 -5.79 -10.59
CA SER A 16 7.60 -6.74 -9.84
C SER A 16 8.48 -7.91 -9.42
N ASP A 17 8.91 -7.93 -8.16
CA ASP A 17 9.35 -9.16 -7.51
C ASP A 17 8.11 -9.91 -7.00
N GLN A 18 8.20 -11.23 -6.79
CA GLN A 18 7.09 -12.02 -6.24
C GLN A 18 6.62 -11.52 -4.87
N ASP A 19 7.47 -10.81 -4.15
CA ASP A 19 7.21 -10.32 -2.80
C ASP A 19 6.79 -8.84 -2.73
N PHE A 20 7.07 -8.06 -3.77
CA PHE A 20 6.88 -6.61 -3.74
C PHE A 20 6.59 -6.02 -5.12
N SER A 21 5.62 -5.12 -5.19
CA SER A 21 5.34 -4.30 -6.37
C SER A 21 5.01 -2.88 -5.94
N ILE A 22 5.37 -1.90 -6.75
CA ILE A 22 5.09 -0.48 -6.48
C ILE A 22 4.57 0.23 -7.71
N TYR A 23 3.60 1.09 -7.51
CA TYR A 23 2.91 1.84 -8.55
C TYR A 23 2.82 3.31 -8.13
N MET A 24 3.27 4.19 -9.02
CA MET A 24 3.22 5.64 -8.82
C MET A 24 2.20 6.25 -9.75
N ASP A 25 1.51 7.29 -9.29
CA ASP A 25 0.50 8.03 -10.07
C ASP A 25 -0.60 7.12 -10.65
N ALA A 26 -1.01 6.10 -9.89
CA ALA A 26 -2.03 5.17 -10.34
C ALA A 26 -3.44 5.78 -10.22
N HIS A 27 -4.29 5.50 -11.20
CA HIS A 27 -5.70 5.92 -11.18
C HIS A 27 -6.65 4.82 -10.69
N THR A 28 -6.11 3.66 -10.40
CA THR A 28 -6.84 2.49 -9.91
C THR A 28 -6.09 1.83 -8.77
N VAL A 29 -6.79 1.03 -7.99
CA VAL A 29 -6.26 0.26 -6.85
C VAL A 29 -6.28 -1.24 -7.16
N PRO A 30 -5.47 -2.05 -6.47
CA PRO A 30 -5.34 -3.48 -6.78
C PRO A 30 -6.49 -4.34 -6.23
N PHE A 31 -7.68 -3.78 -6.05
CA PHE A 31 -8.84 -4.53 -5.57
C PHE A 31 -10.07 -4.31 -6.43
N SER A 32 -10.91 -5.32 -6.47
CA SER A 32 -12.10 -5.44 -7.29
C SER A 32 -13.25 -4.52 -6.79
N LYS A 33 -14.22 -4.26 -7.66
CA LYS A 33 -15.51 -3.66 -7.30
C LYS A 33 -16.32 -4.55 -6.33
N TYR A 34 -16.07 -5.85 -6.37
CA TYR A 34 -16.74 -6.81 -5.50
C TYR A 34 -15.87 -7.11 -4.29
N PRO A 35 -16.48 -7.30 -3.09
CA PRO A 35 -15.73 -7.68 -1.90
C PRO A 35 -14.88 -8.92 -2.15
N SER A 36 -13.58 -8.79 -1.94
CA SER A 36 -12.63 -9.89 -2.11
C SER A 36 -11.52 -9.79 -1.07
N TYR A 37 -11.00 -10.94 -0.67
CA TYR A 37 -9.87 -10.99 0.24
C TYR A 37 -8.58 -10.61 -0.49
N LEU A 38 -7.81 -9.69 0.10
CA LEU A 38 -6.50 -9.31 -0.43
C LEU A 38 -5.50 -10.45 -0.27
N PRO A 39 -4.85 -10.89 -1.35
CA PRO A 39 -3.79 -11.89 -1.26
C PRO A 39 -2.49 -11.30 -0.71
N GLU A 40 -2.28 -10.00 -0.90
CA GLU A 40 -1.10 -9.25 -0.50
C GLU A 40 -1.49 -8.06 0.36
N GLY A 41 -0.55 -7.56 1.19
CA GLY A 41 -0.72 -6.30 1.87
C GLY A 41 -0.62 -5.12 0.91
N VAL A 42 -1.23 -4.01 1.26
CA VAL A 42 -1.20 -2.75 0.51
C VAL A 42 -0.85 -1.61 1.45
N LEU A 43 0.16 -0.84 1.08
CA LEU A 43 0.44 0.47 1.65
C LEU A 43 0.27 1.50 0.54
N GLY A 44 -0.64 2.45 0.72
CA GLY A 44 -0.94 3.45 -0.30
C GLY A 44 -1.16 4.84 0.28
N MET A 45 -0.94 5.86 -0.54
CA MET A 45 -1.25 7.25 -0.22
C MET A 45 -2.03 7.86 -1.38
N CYS A 46 -3.24 8.34 -1.10
CA CYS A 46 -3.99 9.13 -2.06
C CYS A 46 -3.29 10.48 -2.26
N THR A 47 -2.90 10.79 -3.49
CA THR A 47 -2.19 12.01 -3.82
C THR A 47 -3.11 13.10 -4.36
N GLU A 48 -4.21 12.71 -5.02
CA GLU A 48 -5.18 13.65 -5.60
C GLU A 48 -6.57 13.02 -5.65
N GLY A 49 -7.62 13.86 -5.60
CA GLY A 49 -8.99 13.42 -5.72
C GLY A 49 -9.51 12.65 -4.52
N ASN A 50 -10.49 11.80 -4.76
CA ASN A 50 -11.08 10.95 -3.73
C ASN A 50 -11.61 9.63 -4.31
N ALA A 51 -11.76 8.64 -3.44
CA ALA A 51 -12.38 7.37 -3.78
C ALA A 51 -13.20 6.84 -2.62
N GLU A 52 -14.22 6.06 -2.94
CA GLU A 52 -15.04 5.34 -1.97
C GLU A 52 -14.69 3.86 -2.01
N ILE A 53 -14.33 3.33 -0.86
CA ILE A 53 -13.93 1.93 -0.65
C ILE A 53 -14.78 1.31 0.45
N GLN A 54 -14.88 0.00 0.44
CA GLN A 54 -15.52 -0.75 1.51
C GLN A 54 -14.50 -1.72 2.13
N ILE A 55 -14.43 -1.73 3.45
CA ILE A 55 -13.59 -2.63 4.23
C ILE A 55 -14.51 -3.41 5.17
N GLY A 56 -14.58 -4.71 4.95
CA GLY A 56 -15.59 -5.53 5.63
C GLY A 56 -17.00 -5.02 5.32
N LEU A 57 -17.71 -4.59 6.34
CA LEU A 57 -19.09 -4.05 6.23
C LEU A 57 -19.15 -2.51 6.23
N ARG A 58 -18.00 -1.83 6.34
CA ARG A 58 -17.94 -0.37 6.47
C ARG A 58 -17.44 0.29 5.20
N LYS A 59 -18.08 1.40 4.84
CA LYS A 59 -17.66 2.26 3.73
C LYS A 59 -16.80 3.41 4.24
N TYR A 60 -15.78 3.75 3.46
CA TYR A 60 -14.85 4.84 3.73
C TYR A 60 -14.66 5.68 2.49
N VAL A 61 -14.48 6.98 2.69
CA VAL A 61 -14.02 7.88 1.63
C VAL A 61 -12.57 8.22 1.90
N ILE A 62 -11.71 7.95 0.94
CA ILE A 62 -10.30 8.33 0.98
C ILE A 62 -10.09 9.59 0.14
N CYS A 63 -9.34 10.52 0.68
CA CYS A 63 -9.05 11.81 0.07
C CYS A 63 -7.54 12.03 -0.06
N ALA A 64 -7.15 13.09 -0.75
CA ALA A 64 -5.74 13.47 -0.85
C ALA A 64 -5.10 13.57 0.55
N ASN A 65 -3.88 13.06 0.67
CA ASN A 65 -3.10 12.93 1.91
C ASN A 65 -3.58 11.84 2.89
N ASP A 66 -4.53 11.00 2.51
CA ASP A 66 -4.86 9.81 3.30
C ASP A 66 -3.91 8.66 2.99
N ILE A 67 -3.40 8.01 4.03
CA ILE A 67 -2.64 6.77 3.98
C ILE A 67 -3.57 5.59 4.21
N LEU A 68 -3.37 4.54 3.41
CA LEU A 68 -4.07 3.27 3.50
C LEU A 68 -3.08 2.18 3.90
N ILE A 69 -3.45 1.36 4.89
CA ILE A 69 -2.71 0.15 5.24
C ILE A 69 -3.67 -1.01 5.29
N PHE A 70 -3.55 -1.93 4.35
CA PHE A 70 -4.31 -3.17 4.33
C PHE A 70 -3.36 -4.35 4.46
N MET A 71 -3.70 -5.24 5.38
CA MET A 71 -2.95 -6.47 5.56
C MET A 71 -3.51 -7.56 4.64
N PRO A 72 -2.70 -8.55 4.27
CA PRO A 72 -3.22 -9.73 3.59
C PRO A 72 -4.41 -10.33 4.35
N GLY A 73 -5.45 -10.76 3.63
CA GLY A 73 -6.67 -11.30 4.20
C GLY A 73 -7.76 -10.28 4.53
N PHE A 74 -7.53 -8.98 4.35
CA PHE A 74 -8.60 -7.98 4.50
C PHE A 74 -9.62 -8.15 3.38
N LEU A 75 -10.90 -8.07 3.75
CA LEU A 75 -12.02 -8.07 2.81
C LEU A 75 -12.27 -6.62 2.35
N VAL A 76 -11.95 -6.32 1.10
CA VAL A 76 -12.05 -4.96 0.55
C VAL A 76 -12.74 -4.94 -0.80
N SER A 77 -13.34 -3.80 -1.13
CA SER A 77 -13.84 -3.50 -2.47
C SER A 77 -13.67 -2.02 -2.79
N PHE A 78 -13.48 -1.74 -4.09
CA PHE A 78 -13.41 -0.39 -4.63
C PHE A 78 -14.75 -0.04 -5.24
N ILE A 79 -15.43 1.00 -4.75
CA ILE A 79 -16.77 1.35 -5.17
C ILE A 79 -16.73 2.32 -6.34
N LYS A 80 -16.09 3.46 -6.15
CA LYS A 80 -15.97 4.52 -7.16
C LYS A 80 -14.86 5.50 -6.81
N SER A 81 -14.46 6.31 -7.79
CA SER A 81 -13.53 7.41 -7.59
C SER A 81 -13.92 8.66 -8.36
N SER A 82 -13.38 9.81 -7.95
CA SER A 82 -13.40 11.02 -8.76
C SER A 82 -12.51 10.86 -10.00
N LEU A 83 -12.71 11.71 -11.00
CA LEU A 83 -11.92 11.69 -12.24
C LEU A 83 -10.42 12.03 -11.98
N THR A 84 -10.17 12.80 -10.94
CA THR A 84 -8.81 13.23 -10.56
C THR A 84 -8.13 12.26 -9.59
N PHE A 85 -8.79 11.18 -9.18
CA PHE A 85 -8.24 10.25 -8.21
C PHE A 85 -6.90 9.68 -8.67
N THR A 86 -5.89 9.86 -7.81
CA THR A 86 -4.53 9.38 -8.02
C THR A 86 -3.97 8.85 -6.71
N ILE A 87 -3.28 7.73 -6.77
CA ILE A 87 -2.72 7.04 -5.61
C ILE A 87 -1.32 6.49 -5.92
N ASP A 88 -0.40 6.68 -4.99
CA ASP A 88 0.86 5.94 -4.95
C ASP A 88 0.69 4.77 -4.01
N TYR A 89 1.01 3.55 -4.43
CA TYR A 89 0.88 2.39 -3.56
C TYR A 89 1.89 1.30 -3.86
N CYS A 90 2.17 0.48 -2.87
CA CYS A 90 2.90 -0.76 -3.05
C CYS A 90 2.11 -1.94 -2.49
N THR A 91 2.38 -3.11 -3.05
CA THR A 91 1.90 -4.38 -2.54
C THR A 91 3.07 -5.19 -1.99
N PHE A 92 2.83 -5.96 -0.95
CA PHE A 92 3.85 -6.78 -0.31
C PHE A 92 3.28 -8.11 0.15
N SER A 93 4.08 -9.18 0.00
CA SER A 93 3.71 -10.51 0.45
C SER A 93 3.70 -10.61 1.98
N ASN A 94 3.04 -11.64 2.51
CA ASN A 94 3.13 -12.01 3.92
C ASN A 94 4.58 -12.23 4.35
N THR A 95 5.38 -12.90 3.54
CA THR A 95 6.79 -13.19 3.84
C THR A 95 7.59 -11.91 4.01
N LEU A 96 7.45 -10.97 3.07
CA LEU A 96 8.12 -9.67 3.16
C LEU A 96 7.64 -8.87 4.38
N PHE A 97 6.35 -8.90 4.66
CA PHE A 97 5.78 -8.22 5.81
C PHE A 97 6.36 -8.77 7.13
N TYR A 98 6.47 -10.10 7.27
CA TYR A 98 7.10 -10.71 8.43
C TYR A 98 8.58 -10.32 8.56
N ASP A 99 9.32 -10.23 7.46
CA ASP A 99 10.71 -9.77 7.48
C ASP A 99 10.81 -8.31 7.94
N VAL A 100 9.90 -7.45 7.50
CA VAL A 100 9.80 -6.05 7.95
C VAL A 100 9.51 -5.97 9.45
N ILE A 101 8.57 -6.76 9.95
CA ILE A 101 8.19 -6.77 11.37
C ILE A 101 9.29 -7.39 12.24
N ASN A 102 9.84 -8.53 11.84
CA ASN A 102 10.81 -9.30 12.65
C ASN A 102 12.08 -8.50 12.95
N GLY A 103 12.50 -7.62 12.04
CA GLY A 103 13.56 -6.65 12.31
C GLY A 103 13.20 -5.58 13.35
N SER A 104 11.92 -5.50 13.76
CA SER A 104 11.39 -4.46 14.64
C SER A 104 10.50 -4.99 15.78
N ILE A 105 10.59 -6.29 16.10
CA ILE A 105 9.70 -7.04 17.04
C ILE A 105 9.50 -6.35 18.40
N LYS A 106 10.46 -5.57 18.86
CA LYS A 106 10.33 -4.85 20.14
C LYS A 106 9.39 -3.64 20.08
N ARG A 107 8.94 -3.22 18.89
CA ARG A 107 8.18 -1.98 18.69
C ARG A 107 6.76 -2.18 18.16
N PHE A 108 6.45 -3.33 17.55
CA PHE A 108 5.08 -3.64 17.12
C PHE A 108 4.35 -4.33 18.26
N PRO A 109 3.28 -3.72 18.80
CA PRO A 109 2.53 -4.33 19.89
C PRO A 109 1.88 -5.63 19.44
N THR A 110 1.80 -6.57 20.36
CA THR A 110 0.97 -7.77 20.23
C THR A 110 -0.44 -7.32 19.86
N GLY A 111 -0.98 -7.76 18.72
CA GLY A 111 -2.27 -7.30 18.23
C GLY A 111 -2.23 -6.22 17.14
N PHE A 112 -1.06 -5.92 16.58
CA PHE A 112 -0.92 -4.99 15.46
C PHE A 112 -1.87 -5.34 14.30
N HIS A 113 -2.03 -6.61 13.98
CA HIS A 113 -2.96 -7.07 12.95
C HIS A 113 -4.40 -6.73 13.30
N THR A 114 -4.81 -6.93 14.55
CA THR A 114 -6.17 -6.58 15.03
C THR A 114 -6.37 -5.06 15.03
N TYR A 115 -5.35 -4.32 15.44
CA TYR A 115 -5.39 -2.86 15.43
C TYR A 115 -5.56 -2.29 14.01
N THR A 116 -4.82 -2.80 13.04
CA THR A 116 -4.90 -2.34 11.64
C THR A 116 -6.22 -2.67 10.97
N GLN A 117 -6.94 -3.69 11.43
CA GLN A 117 -8.30 -3.99 10.93
C GLN A 117 -9.30 -2.86 11.20
N THR A 118 -9.10 -2.09 12.25
CA THR A 118 -9.96 -0.97 12.63
C THR A 118 -9.33 0.39 12.33
N HIS A 119 -8.01 0.44 12.17
CA HIS A 119 -7.22 1.65 11.94
C HIS A 119 -6.36 1.47 10.69
N CYS A 120 -7.01 1.44 9.54
CA CYS A 120 -6.36 1.18 8.24
C CYS A 120 -6.29 2.43 7.33
N ILE A 121 -6.91 3.54 7.73
CA ILE A 121 -6.89 4.80 7.00
C ILE A 121 -6.48 5.91 7.96
N TYR A 122 -5.49 6.69 7.55
CA TYR A 122 -4.95 7.81 8.34
C TYR A 122 -4.87 9.06 7.48
N SER A 123 -5.47 10.15 7.95
CA SER A 123 -5.33 11.46 7.32
C SER A 123 -4.05 12.14 7.80
N LEU A 124 -3.15 12.44 6.88
CA LEU A 124 -1.88 13.09 7.18
C LEU A 124 -1.95 14.60 7.04
N SER A 125 -1.13 15.30 7.81
CA SER A 125 -0.82 16.71 7.53
C SER A 125 -0.08 16.84 6.20
N GLN A 126 -0.06 18.04 5.61
CA GLN A 126 0.67 18.30 4.37
C GLN A 126 2.15 17.93 4.48
N GLU A 127 2.80 18.30 5.58
CA GLU A 127 4.21 17.98 5.84
C GLU A 127 4.46 16.47 5.91
N LYS A 128 3.60 15.72 6.61
CA LYS A 128 3.68 14.27 6.69
C LYS A 128 3.43 13.62 5.33
N ALA A 129 2.47 14.10 4.56
CA ALA A 129 2.20 13.60 3.21
C ALA A 129 3.40 13.78 2.28
N GLU A 130 4.08 14.92 2.34
CA GLU A 130 5.32 15.16 1.59
C GLU A 130 6.44 14.20 1.99
N GLN A 131 6.57 13.91 3.28
CA GLN A 131 7.52 12.92 3.80
C GLN A 131 7.21 11.51 3.27
N PHE A 132 5.95 11.09 3.30
CA PHE A 132 5.53 9.79 2.75
C PHE A 132 5.73 9.71 1.23
N SER A 133 5.52 10.79 0.50
CA SER A 133 5.83 10.87 -0.94
C SER A 133 7.30 10.58 -1.21
N LEU A 134 8.20 11.06 -0.36
CA LEU A 134 9.63 10.76 -0.47
C LEU A 134 9.93 9.27 -0.23
N TYR A 135 9.26 8.63 0.73
CA TYR A 135 9.40 7.19 0.96
C TYR A 135 8.94 6.37 -0.24
N PHE A 136 7.78 6.68 -0.83
CA PHE A 136 7.31 6.02 -2.05
C PHE A 136 8.28 6.20 -3.21
N ARG A 137 8.81 7.39 -3.40
CA ARG A 137 9.79 7.68 -4.45
C ARG A 137 11.09 6.91 -4.27
N LEU A 138 11.58 6.80 -3.04
CA LEU A 138 12.75 5.98 -2.71
C LEU A 138 12.50 4.50 -2.97
N LEU A 139 11.36 3.98 -2.55
CA LEU A 139 10.95 2.60 -2.81
C LEU A 139 10.88 2.32 -4.31
N TYR A 140 10.27 3.22 -5.07
CA TYR A 140 10.15 3.10 -6.52
C TYR A 140 11.52 3.08 -7.19
N ASN A 141 12.41 3.99 -6.83
CA ASN A 141 13.75 4.05 -7.39
C ASN A 141 14.56 2.78 -7.10
N ARG A 142 14.40 2.20 -5.92
CA ARG A 142 15.06 0.94 -5.56
C ARG A 142 14.49 -0.26 -6.31
N ALA A 143 13.18 -0.36 -6.39
CA ALA A 143 12.49 -1.45 -7.07
C ALA A 143 12.72 -1.46 -8.59
N THR A 144 12.96 -0.28 -9.20
CA THR A 144 13.16 -0.12 -10.65
C THR A 144 14.62 -0.07 -11.09
N SER A 145 15.57 -0.08 -10.15
CA SER A 145 17.01 -0.02 -10.48
C SER A 145 17.53 -1.40 -10.89
N PRO A 146 18.02 -1.60 -12.13
CA PRO A 146 18.49 -2.90 -12.62
C PRO A 146 19.85 -3.33 -12.04
N THR A 147 20.55 -2.45 -11.34
CA THR A 147 21.95 -2.67 -10.91
C THR A 147 22.11 -3.00 -9.44
N TYR A 148 21.02 -3.19 -8.69
CA TYR A 148 21.08 -3.35 -7.24
C TYR A 148 21.21 -4.81 -6.82
N LEU A 149 22.37 -5.17 -6.26
CA LEU A 149 22.65 -6.49 -5.69
C LEU A 149 21.84 -6.80 -4.41
N PHE A 150 21.35 -5.76 -3.70
CA PHE A 150 20.64 -5.87 -2.41
C PHE A 150 19.23 -5.26 -2.46
N THR A 151 18.53 -5.44 -3.57
CA THR A 151 17.20 -4.83 -3.78
C THR A 151 16.20 -5.25 -2.71
N LYS A 152 16.09 -6.54 -2.39
CA LYS A 152 15.17 -7.05 -1.38
C LYS A 152 15.46 -6.49 0.01
N GLU A 153 16.72 -6.47 0.41
CA GLU A 153 17.15 -5.93 1.70
C GLU A 153 16.89 -4.42 1.81
N SER A 154 17.19 -3.68 0.76
CA SER A 154 16.91 -2.24 0.70
C SER A 154 15.42 -1.94 0.79
N ILE A 155 14.59 -2.68 0.06
CA ILE A 155 13.13 -2.53 0.10
C ILE A 155 12.59 -2.87 1.48
N THR A 156 13.05 -3.97 2.10
CA THR A 156 12.66 -4.36 3.45
C THR A 156 12.95 -3.25 4.45
N ASN A 157 14.14 -2.66 4.38
CA ASN A 157 14.56 -1.57 5.28
C ASN A 157 13.78 -0.28 5.03
N LEU A 158 13.51 0.07 3.78
CA LEU A 158 12.73 1.26 3.43
C LEU A 158 11.26 1.12 3.83
N LEU A 159 10.66 -0.07 3.74
CA LEU A 159 9.29 -0.33 4.17
C LEU A 159 9.11 -0.18 5.69
N LYS A 160 10.15 -0.37 6.49
CA LYS A 160 10.08 -0.15 7.93
C LYS A 160 9.74 1.30 8.28
N LEU A 161 10.26 2.28 7.52
CA LEU A 161 10.09 3.70 7.81
C LEU A 161 8.62 4.13 7.81
N PRO A 162 7.81 3.89 6.77
CA PRO A 162 6.39 4.24 6.80
C PRO A 162 5.63 3.61 7.96
N PHE A 163 5.90 2.35 8.26
CA PHE A 163 5.22 1.65 9.37
C PHE A 163 5.61 2.20 10.74
N LEU A 164 6.82 2.71 10.90
CA LEU A 164 7.29 3.30 12.17
C LEU A 164 6.78 4.73 12.38
N GLU A 165 6.42 5.43 11.31
CA GLU A 165 5.93 6.82 11.36
C GLU A 165 4.41 6.94 11.56
N LEU A 166 3.70 5.86 11.46
CA LEU A 166 2.27 5.77 11.75
C LEU A 166 2.06 5.48 13.25
#